data_8f4dcbbf6d70b018fb1556f3afe267b8
#
_entry.id   8f4dcbbf6d70b018fb1556f3afe267b8
#
_cell.length_a   1.000
_cell.length_b   1.000
_cell.length_c   1.000
_cell.angle_alpha   90.00
_cell.angle_beta   90.00
_cell.angle_gamma   90.00
#
_symmetry.space_group_name_H-M   'P 1'
#
loop_
_entity.id
_entity.type
_entity.pdbx_description
1 polymer ?
#
loop_
_entity_poly.entity_id
_entity_poly.type
_entity_poly.pdbx_seq_one_letter_code
_entity_poly.pdbx_strand_id
1 'polypeptide(L)'
;MASFDYDVLVVGSGFGGSVTALRLTEKGYRVGVIEAGRRFDTSTLPKTSWDLRRFLWAPGLGMRGIQRITPLKDIAILSGAGVGGGSLVYANTLYEPLEPFYTDKQWGHITDWKAELAPYYDQAKRMLGVNEVPADTPPDKYMHELADRMGVSDTYHRTPVGVWFGKAGQRVEDPYFGGEGPDRVGCTHCGSCMVGCRIGAKNTLDRNYLYRLLKKHGFDD
;
A
#
# COMPACT_ATOMS: atom_id res chain seq x y z
N MET A 1 40.27 1.47 8.02
CA MET A 1 38.86 1.48 8.44
C MET A 1 38.11 0.51 7.56
N ALA A 2 37.28 -0.36 8.09
CA ALA A 2 36.45 -1.25 7.26
C ALA A 2 35.50 -0.35 6.44
N SER A 3 35.49 -0.49 5.12
CA SER A 3 34.51 0.18 4.27
C SER A 3 33.24 -0.70 4.26
N PHE A 4 32.13 -0.14 4.71
CA PHE A 4 30.83 -0.79 4.58
C PHE A 4 30.24 -0.50 3.21
N ASP A 5 29.54 -1.47 2.60
CA ASP A 5 28.84 -1.28 1.33
C ASP A 5 27.66 -0.31 1.46
N TYR A 6 26.98 -0.31 2.61
CA TYR A 6 25.84 0.54 2.94
C TYR A 6 26.04 1.30 4.23
N ASP A 7 25.51 2.50 4.32
CA ASP A 7 25.46 3.30 5.54
C ASP A 7 24.28 2.90 6.43
N VAL A 8 23.17 2.43 5.79
CA VAL A 8 21.95 1.99 6.46
C VAL A 8 21.40 0.75 5.79
N LEU A 9 20.98 -0.24 6.58
CA LEU A 9 20.21 -1.39 6.11
C LEU A 9 18.77 -1.27 6.63
N VAL A 10 17.82 -1.33 5.71
CA VAL A 10 16.38 -1.35 5.98
C VAL A 10 15.86 -2.77 5.84
N VAL A 11 15.27 -3.31 6.89
CA VAL A 11 14.70 -4.67 6.91
C VAL A 11 13.22 -4.60 6.60
N GLY A 12 12.84 -5.14 5.45
CA GLY A 12 11.48 -5.13 4.92
C GLY A 12 11.18 -3.91 4.02
N SER A 13 10.56 -4.18 2.88
CA SER A 13 10.19 -3.18 1.86
C SER A 13 8.71 -2.75 1.92
N GLY A 14 8.03 -2.99 3.05
CA GLY A 14 6.66 -2.55 3.31
C GLY A 14 6.53 -1.03 3.47
N PHE A 15 5.38 -0.54 3.96
CA PHE A 15 5.09 0.90 4.06
C PHE A 15 6.20 1.68 4.78
N GLY A 16 6.58 1.27 6.00
CA GLY A 16 7.64 1.95 6.75
C GLY A 16 9.00 1.88 6.06
N GLY A 17 9.41 0.66 5.62
CA GLY A 17 10.72 0.44 5.02
C GLY A 17 10.91 1.18 3.70
N SER A 18 9.92 1.18 2.81
CA SER A 18 10.00 1.87 1.52
C SER A 18 10.09 3.39 1.66
N VAL A 19 9.34 3.97 2.61
CA VAL A 19 9.42 5.41 2.92
C VAL A 19 10.79 5.74 3.51
N THR A 20 11.25 4.97 4.50
CA THR A 20 12.54 5.15 5.15
C THR A 20 13.68 5.06 4.13
N ALA A 21 13.68 4.03 3.28
CA ALA A 21 14.71 3.86 2.26
C ALA A 21 14.76 5.05 1.31
N LEU A 22 13.63 5.48 0.75
CA LEU A 22 13.59 6.64 -0.14
C LEU A 22 14.09 7.91 0.56
N ARG A 23 13.61 8.21 1.78
CA ARG A 23 13.98 9.45 2.49
C ARG A 23 15.44 9.49 2.92
N LEU A 24 16.02 8.36 3.32
CA LEU A 24 17.44 8.30 3.65
C LEU A 24 18.31 8.45 2.40
N THR A 25 17.91 7.83 1.28
CA THR A 25 18.66 7.99 0.02
C THR A 25 18.57 9.42 -0.52
N GLU A 26 17.42 10.09 -0.41
CA GLU A 26 17.28 11.51 -0.75
C GLU A 26 18.19 12.42 0.11
N LYS A 27 18.58 11.98 1.29
CA LYS A 27 19.54 12.66 2.19
C LYS A 27 21.00 12.29 1.87
N GLY A 28 21.25 11.44 0.88
CA GLY A 28 22.61 11.07 0.45
C GLY A 28 23.19 9.83 1.11
N TYR A 29 22.44 9.10 1.93
CA TYR A 29 22.91 7.84 2.50
C TYR A 29 22.88 6.71 1.47
N ARG A 30 23.88 5.81 1.55
CA ARG A 30 23.86 4.53 0.81
C ARG A 30 22.97 3.55 1.58
N VAL A 31 21.83 3.22 1.01
CA VAL A 31 20.79 2.42 1.67
C VAL A 31 20.63 1.07 1.01
N GLY A 32 20.79 -0.02 1.78
CA GLY A 32 20.40 -1.37 1.37
C GLY A 32 19.00 -1.72 1.89
N VAL A 33 18.19 -2.42 1.11
CA VAL A 33 16.87 -2.93 1.53
C VAL A 33 16.86 -4.44 1.44
N ILE A 34 16.54 -5.12 2.55
CA ILE A 34 16.45 -6.58 2.64
C ILE A 34 14.98 -6.98 2.74
N GLU A 35 14.48 -7.78 1.80
CA GLU A 35 13.09 -8.26 1.77
C GLU A 35 13.05 -9.79 1.81
N ALA A 36 12.17 -10.35 2.66
CA ALA A 36 12.02 -11.80 2.81
C ALA A 36 11.30 -12.46 1.63
N GLY A 37 10.39 -11.73 0.99
CA GLY A 37 9.59 -12.21 -0.11
C GLY A 37 10.19 -11.89 -1.48
N ARG A 38 9.48 -12.28 -2.53
CA ARG A 38 9.90 -12.05 -3.92
C ARG A 38 9.36 -10.73 -4.46
N ARG A 39 9.93 -10.27 -5.55
CA ARG A 39 9.31 -9.25 -6.41
C ARG A 39 8.18 -9.92 -7.23
N PHE A 40 7.04 -9.24 -7.32
CA PHE A 40 5.89 -9.66 -8.11
C PHE A 40 5.55 -8.59 -9.14
N ASP A 41 5.19 -9.05 -10.32
CA ASP A 41 4.61 -8.25 -11.39
C ASP A 41 3.19 -8.72 -11.71
N THR A 42 2.51 -8.04 -12.63
CA THR A 42 1.12 -8.36 -13.00
C THR A 42 0.94 -9.77 -13.57
N SER A 43 1.99 -10.42 -14.07
CA SER A 43 1.98 -11.79 -14.61
C SER A 43 2.23 -12.85 -13.54
N THR A 44 3.03 -12.53 -12.54
CA THR A 44 3.45 -13.44 -11.47
C THR A 44 2.52 -13.44 -10.25
N LEU A 45 1.67 -12.42 -10.11
CA LEU A 45 0.63 -12.38 -9.07
C LEU A 45 -0.38 -13.53 -9.22
N PRO A 46 -0.93 -14.05 -8.10
CA PRO A 46 -1.94 -15.12 -8.15
C PRO A 46 -3.20 -14.68 -8.90
N LYS A 47 -3.84 -15.61 -9.59
CA LYS A 47 -5.12 -15.36 -10.26
C LYS A 47 -6.29 -15.30 -9.28
N THR A 48 -6.23 -16.14 -8.28
CA THR A 48 -7.22 -16.26 -7.20
C THR A 48 -6.54 -16.66 -5.90
N SER A 49 -7.24 -16.56 -4.76
CA SER A 49 -6.74 -17.07 -3.47
C SER A 49 -6.58 -18.59 -3.43
N TRP A 50 -7.18 -19.34 -4.37
CA TRP A 50 -7.02 -20.78 -4.53
C TRP A 50 -5.72 -21.18 -5.24
N ASP A 51 -5.01 -20.26 -5.87
CA ASP A 51 -3.64 -20.47 -6.36
C ASP A 51 -2.68 -20.39 -5.15
N LEU A 52 -2.75 -21.38 -4.27
CA LEU A 52 -2.10 -21.38 -2.98
C LEU A 52 -0.58 -21.16 -3.06
N ARG A 53 0.07 -21.70 -4.09
CA ARG A 53 1.53 -21.57 -4.24
C ARG A 53 1.97 -20.12 -4.53
N ARG A 54 1.14 -19.35 -5.24
CA ARG A 54 1.41 -17.94 -5.55
C ARG A 54 0.75 -17.00 -4.54
N PHE A 55 -0.30 -17.46 -3.85
CA PHE A 55 -1.02 -16.64 -2.89
C PHE A 55 -0.40 -16.73 -1.49
N LEU A 56 -0.18 -17.95 -0.94
CA LEU A 56 0.27 -18.13 0.44
C LEU A 56 1.80 -18.02 0.58
N TRP A 57 2.22 -17.38 1.66
CA TRP A 57 3.58 -17.35 2.14
C TRP A 57 3.76 -18.39 3.26
N ALA A 58 4.26 -19.56 2.91
CA ALA A 58 4.62 -20.63 3.84
C ALA A 58 5.90 -21.33 3.34
N PRO A 59 7.09 -20.70 3.51
CA PRO A 59 8.35 -21.20 2.94
C PRO A 59 8.69 -22.64 3.32
N GLY A 60 8.34 -23.07 4.55
CA GLY A 60 8.50 -24.45 5.00
C GLY A 60 7.70 -25.48 4.19
N LEU A 61 6.66 -25.05 3.47
CA LEU A 61 5.86 -25.86 2.55
C LEU A 61 6.16 -25.56 1.07
N GLY A 62 7.25 -24.83 0.78
CA GLY A 62 7.63 -24.44 -0.56
C GLY A 62 6.74 -23.36 -1.19
N MET A 63 5.81 -22.75 -0.44
CA MET A 63 4.92 -21.68 -0.91
C MET A 63 5.55 -20.32 -0.63
N ARG A 64 5.73 -19.51 -1.68
CA ARG A 64 6.36 -18.19 -1.61
C ARG A 64 5.47 -17.13 -2.27
N GLY A 65 4.18 -17.13 -1.89
CA GLY A 65 3.19 -16.18 -2.37
C GLY A 65 3.21 -14.86 -1.62
N ILE A 66 2.19 -14.04 -1.86
CA ILE A 66 2.10 -12.66 -1.35
C ILE A 66 1.48 -12.55 0.06
N GLN A 67 0.68 -13.53 0.49
CA GLN A 67 -0.11 -13.48 1.71
C GLN A 67 0.51 -14.32 2.82
N ARG A 68 0.97 -13.66 3.87
CA ARG A 68 1.34 -14.32 5.13
C ARG A 68 0.14 -14.32 6.07
N ILE A 69 -0.13 -15.46 6.67
CA ILE A 69 -1.14 -15.62 7.73
C ILE A 69 -0.41 -16.06 9.00
N THR A 70 -0.51 -15.26 10.04
CA THR A 70 0.07 -15.58 11.36
C THR A 70 -1.07 -15.79 12.35
N PRO A 71 -1.42 -17.05 12.67
CA PRO A 71 -2.43 -17.34 13.66
C PRO A 71 -1.86 -17.09 15.06
N LEU A 72 -2.61 -16.38 15.89
CA LEU A 72 -2.39 -16.22 17.31
C LEU A 72 -3.59 -16.83 18.05
N LYS A 73 -3.55 -16.86 19.39
CA LYS A 73 -4.57 -17.51 20.19
C LYS A 73 -6.00 -17.03 19.87
N ASP A 74 -6.19 -15.72 19.78
CA ASP A 74 -7.52 -15.10 19.66
C ASP A 74 -7.68 -14.29 18.37
N ILE A 75 -6.61 -14.13 17.56
CA ILE A 75 -6.61 -13.34 16.33
C ILE A 75 -5.76 -14.00 15.24
N ALA A 76 -6.05 -13.69 13.97
CA ALA A 76 -5.20 -14.01 12.85
C ALA A 76 -4.68 -12.71 12.19
N ILE A 77 -3.35 -12.59 12.05
CA ILE A 77 -2.74 -11.43 11.39
C ILE A 77 -2.54 -11.77 9.92
N LEU A 78 -3.15 -10.97 9.04
CA LEU A 78 -2.93 -11.01 7.60
C LEU A 78 -1.89 -9.97 7.22
N SER A 79 -0.77 -10.38 6.64
CA SER A 79 0.30 -9.47 6.23
C SER A 79 0.84 -9.82 4.85
N GLY A 80 1.47 -8.86 4.18
CA GLY A 80 2.11 -9.10 2.89
C GLY A 80 3.51 -9.69 3.04
N ALA A 81 3.92 -10.51 2.06
CA ALA A 81 5.29 -10.99 1.89
C ALA A 81 5.71 -10.77 0.44
N GLY A 82 6.76 -9.99 0.22
CA GLY A 82 7.25 -9.60 -1.10
C GLY A 82 7.60 -8.13 -1.16
N VAL A 83 8.26 -7.73 -2.24
CA VAL A 83 8.64 -6.33 -2.47
C VAL A 83 7.39 -5.45 -2.52
N GLY A 84 7.30 -4.52 -1.56
CA GLY A 84 6.10 -3.72 -1.32
C GLY A 84 5.25 -4.16 -0.13
N GLY A 85 5.59 -5.31 0.50
CA GLY A 85 4.98 -5.78 1.75
C GLY A 85 3.46 -5.79 1.73
N GLY A 86 2.84 -5.20 2.76
CA GLY A 86 1.38 -5.14 2.93
C GLY A 86 0.62 -4.49 1.78
N SER A 87 1.27 -3.64 0.97
CA SER A 87 0.62 -3.03 -0.20
C SER A 87 0.25 -4.04 -1.29
N LEU A 88 0.86 -5.23 -1.29
CA LEU A 88 0.50 -6.30 -2.21
C LEU A 88 -0.88 -6.89 -1.92
N VAL A 89 -1.27 -6.94 -0.63
CA VAL A 89 -2.46 -7.68 -0.16
C VAL A 89 -3.54 -6.81 0.47
N TYR A 90 -3.30 -5.51 0.71
CA TYR A 90 -4.31 -4.63 1.31
C TYR A 90 -5.48 -4.37 0.33
N ALA A 91 -6.63 -4.03 0.89
CA ALA A 91 -7.84 -3.68 0.11
C ALA A 91 -7.80 -2.26 -0.47
N ASN A 92 -6.61 -1.66 -0.59
CA ASN A 92 -6.32 -0.29 -1.05
C ASN A 92 -6.92 0.84 -0.21
N THR A 93 -7.57 0.56 0.87
CA THR A 93 -8.19 1.55 1.76
C THR A 93 -7.11 2.33 2.50
N LEU A 94 -7.19 3.65 2.45
CA LEU A 94 -6.18 4.58 2.97
C LEU A 94 -6.86 5.72 3.74
N TYR A 95 -7.48 5.39 4.87
CA TYR A 95 -8.07 6.37 5.79
C TYR A 95 -7.00 7.07 6.63
N GLU A 96 -7.26 8.33 6.96
CA GLU A 96 -6.62 8.96 8.11
C GLU A 96 -7.31 8.52 9.40
N PRO A 97 -6.57 8.46 10.51
CA PRO A 97 -7.16 8.15 11.81
C PRO A 97 -8.22 9.18 12.22
N LEU A 98 -9.22 8.72 12.95
CA LEU A 98 -10.22 9.58 13.59
C LEU A 98 -9.67 10.21 14.88
N GLU A 99 -10.36 11.23 15.39
CA GLU A 99 -9.97 12.00 16.58
C GLU A 99 -9.53 11.14 17.79
N PRO A 100 -10.19 10.00 18.14
CA PRO A 100 -9.76 9.16 19.26
C PRO A 100 -8.33 8.61 19.14
N PHE A 101 -7.80 8.47 17.93
CA PHE A 101 -6.40 8.07 17.75
C PHE A 101 -5.43 9.14 18.22
N TYR A 102 -5.69 10.40 17.87
CA TYR A 102 -4.79 11.51 18.20
C TYR A 102 -4.80 11.85 19.69
N THR A 103 -5.92 11.59 20.36
CA THR A 103 -6.15 11.90 21.79
C THR A 103 -6.00 10.68 22.71
N ASP A 104 -5.50 9.55 22.19
CA ASP A 104 -5.32 8.33 22.98
C ASP A 104 -4.42 8.59 24.21
N LYS A 105 -4.79 8.00 25.35
CA LYS A 105 -4.10 8.20 26.65
C LYS A 105 -2.62 7.80 26.62
N GLN A 106 -2.22 6.90 25.72
CA GLN A 106 -0.87 6.40 25.64
C GLN A 106 0.09 7.43 25.02
N TRP A 107 -0.39 8.30 24.12
CA TRP A 107 0.47 9.25 23.40
C TRP A 107 -0.11 10.65 23.21
N GLY A 108 -1.43 10.85 23.37
CA GLY A 108 -2.09 12.14 23.13
C GLY A 108 -1.57 13.29 24.01
N HIS A 109 -0.92 12.97 25.14
CA HIS A 109 -0.31 13.95 26.04
C HIS A 109 1.07 14.46 25.58
N ILE A 110 1.68 13.87 24.54
CA ILE A 110 3.07 14.17 24.12
C ILE A 110 3.10 15.44 23.25
N THR A 111 2.18 15.55 22.29
CA THR A 111 2.06 16.67 21.33
C THR A 111 0.69 16.68 20.68
N ASP A 112 0.35 17.74 19.95
CA ASP A 112 -0.79 17.73 19.01
C ASP A 112 -0.44 16.89 17.77
N TRP A 113 -0.66 15.58 17.89
CA TRP A 113 -0.37 14.63 16.82
C TRP A 113 -1.14 14.91 15.53
N LYS A 114 -2.34 15.49 15.60
CA LYS A 114 -3.12 15.81 14.42
C LYS A 114 -2.45 16.90 13.59
N ALA A 115 -2.02 17.97 14.24
CA ALA A 115 -1.29 19.05 13.58
C ALA A 115 0.09 18.58 13.09
N GLU A 116 0.81 17.82 13.94
CA GLU A 116 2.16 17.29 13.62
C GLU A 116 2.15 16.36 12.41
N LEU A 117 1.16 15.45 12.29
CA LEU A 117 1.10 14.44 11.24
C LEU A 117 0.41 14.91 9.95
N ALA A 118 -0.36 15.99 9.97
CA ALA A 118 -1.13 16.45 8.81
C ALA A 118 -0.27 16.61 7.53
N PRO A 119 0.90 17.28 7.53
CA PRO A 119 1.71 17.42 6.32
C PRO A 119 2.26 16.08 5.80
N TYR A 120 2.47 15.11 6.68
CA TYR A 120 2.93 13.77 6.31
C TYR A 120 1.80 12.92 5.73
N TYR A 121 0.56 13.07 6.22
CA TYR A 121 -0.60 12.46 5.58
C TYR A 121 -0.84 13.02 4.18
N ASP A 122 -0.74 14.32 3.99
CA ASP A 122 -0.84 14.93 2.66
C ASP A 122 0.25 14.42 1.71
N GLN A 123 1.47 14.27 2.20
CA GLN A 123 2.55 13.69 1.41
C GLN A 123 2.27 12.22 1.07
N ALA A 124 1.81 11.43 2.05
CA ALA A 124 1.47 10.02 1.85
C ALA A 124 0.34 9.85 0.84
N LYS A 125 -0.72 10.66 0.91
CA LYS A 125 -1.82 10.66 -0.06
C LYS A 125 -1.33 10.90 -1.48
N ARG A 126 -0.48 11.90 -1.69
CA ARG A 126 0.13 12.17 -3.00
C ARG A 126 0.97 11.00 -3.49
N MET A 127 1.84 10.46 -2.63
CA MET A 127 2.75 9.37 -2.99
C MET A 127 2.00 8.05 -3.26
N LEU A 128 0.93 7.77 -2.51
CA LEU A 128 0.12 6.58 -2.66
C LEU A 128 -0.99 6.75 -3.71
N GLY A 129 -1.14 7.94 -4.28
CA GLY A 129 -2.14 8.23 -5.31
C GLY A 129 -3.56 7.98 -4.80
N VAL A 130 -3.90 8.55 -3.64
CA VAL A 130 -5.21 8.36 -3.02
C VAL A 130 -6.30 9.06 -3.84
N ASN A 131 -7.35 8.31 -4.16
CA ASN A 131 -8.54 8.79 -4.83
C ASN A 131 -9.78 8.27 -4.10
N GLU A 132 -10.90 8.95 -4.22
CA GLU A 132 -12.19 8.38 -3.81
C GLU A 132 -12.71 7.36 -4.82
N VAL A 133 -13.47 6.38 -4.35
CA VAL A 133 -14.21 5.47 -5.23
C VAL A 133 -15.19 6.28 -6.08
N PRO A 134 -15.15 6.17 -7.43
CA PRO A 134 -15.85 7.12 -8.31
C PRO A 134 -17.37 6.94 -8.38
N ALA A 135 -17.90 5.80 -7.93
CA ALA A 135 -19.32 5.46 -8.03
C ALA A 135 -19.76 4.56 -6.89
N ASP A 136 -21.03 4.69 -6.51
CA ASP A 136 -21.66 3.81 -5.54
C ASP A 136 -22.03 2.47 -6.18
N THR A 137 -21.77 1.41 -5.45
CA THR A 137 -22.22 0.06 -5.73
C THR A 137 -23.54 -0.24 -5.00
N PRO A 138 -24.24 -1.34 -5.27
CA PRO A 138 -25.43 -1.69 -4.52
C PRO A 138 -25.25 -1.74 -2.99
N PRO A 139 -24.15 -2.31 -2.43
CA PRO A 139 -23.89 -2.23 -1.01
C PRO A 139 -23.77 -0.79 -0.47
N ASP A 140 -23.15 0.13 -1.21
CA ASP A 140 -22.98 1.52 -0.78
C ASP A 140 -24.33 2.22 -0.61
N LYS A 141 -25.29 1.95 -1.51
CA LYS A 141 -26.65 2.48 -1.41
C LYS A 141 -27.36 2.03 -0.14
N TYR A 142 -27.23 0.74 0.20
CA TYR A 142 -27.81 0.21 1.46
C TYR A 142 -27.13 0.81 2.69
N MET A 143 -25.82 1.03 2.65
CA MET A 143 -25.12 1.68 3.75
C MET A 143 -25.54 3.14 3.91
N HIS A 144 -25.78 3.86 2.83
CA HIS A 144 -26.30 5.21 2.85
C HIS A 144 -27.71 5.27 3.44
N GLU A 145 -28.62 4.38 2.97
CA GLU A 145 -29.96 4.26 3.53
C GLU A 145 -29.95 3.92 5.04
N LEU A 146 -29.00 3.08 5.47
CA LEU A 146 -28.84 2.77 6.89
C LEU A 146 -28.39 4.00 7.68
N ALA A 147 -27.43 4.75 7.17
CA ALA A 147 -26.95 5.99 7.79
C ALA A 147 -28.10 7.01 7.93
N ASP A 148 -28.94 7.15 6.89
CA ASP A 148 -30.15 8.00 6.93
C ASP A 148 -31.11 7.57 8.04
N ARG A 149 -31.42 6.28 8.14
CA ARG A 149 -32.29 5.74 9.18
C ARG A 149 -31.75 5.90 10.59
N MET A 150 -30.42 5.90 10.72
CA MET A 150 -29.73 6.11 12.01
C MET A 150 -29.54 7.59 12.35
N GLY A 151 -29.86 8.52 11.44
CA GLY A 151 -29.66 9.95 11.62
C GLY A 151 -28.19 10.39 11.61
N VAL A 152 -27.32 9.64 10.91
CA VAL A 152 -25.87 9.87 10.83
C VAL A 152 -25.38 9.98 9.37
N SER A 153 -26.24 10.43 8.47
CA SER A 153 -25.95 10.54 7.02
C SER A 153 -24.74 11.41 6.71
N ASP A 154 -24.48 12.42 7.53
CA ASP A 154 -23.32 13.31 7.44
C ASP A 154 -21.97 12.58 7.67
N THR A 155 -22.00 11.40 8.27
CA THR A 155 -20.82 10.57 8.47
C THR A 155 -20.51 9.66 7.26
N TYR A 156 -21.47 9.50 6.34
CA TYR A 156 -21.28 8.67 5.16
C TYR A 156 -20.35 9.38 4.15
N HIS A 157 -19.34 8.68 3.72
CA HIS A 157 -18.42 9.14 2.67
C HIS A 157 -17.86 7.96 1.88
N ARG A 158 -17.47 8.21 0.65
CA ARG A 158 -16.81 7.22 -0.20
C ARG A 158 -15.42 6.90 0.30
N THR A 159 -15.03 5.63 0.19
CA THR A 159 -13.75 5.15 0.68
C THR A 159 -12.58 5.78 -0.08
N PRO A 160 -11.60 6.40 0.60
CA PRO A 160 -10.35 6.81 -0.01
C PRO A 160 -9.48 5.57 -0.30
N VAL A 161 -9.06 5.42 -1.54
CA VAL A 161 -8.34 4.22 -2.01
C VAL A 161 -7.13 4.57 -2.87
N GLY A 162 -6.08 3.74 -2.79
CA GLY A 162 -4.88 3.84 -3.62
C GLY A 162 -5.05 3.13 -4.96
N VAL A 163 -5.93 3.63 -5.83
CA VAL A 163 -6.25 3.02 -7.13
C VAL A 163 -6.35 4.08 -8.23
N TRP A 164 -5.77 3.79 -9.38
CA TRP A 164 -5.99 4.56 -10.59
C TRP A 164 -7.28 4.11 -11.27
N PHE A 165 -8.30 4.95 -11.29
CA PHE A 165 -9.57 4.60 -11.90
C PHE A 165 -9.58 4.82 -13.42
N GLY A 166 -9.10 5.92 -13.96
CA GLY A 166 -8.95 6.14 -15.38
C GLY A 166 -10.02 5.49 -16.28
N LYS A 167 -9.72 5.28 -17.56
CA LYS A 167 -10.58 4.45 -18.42
C LYS A 167 -10.26 2.98 -18.20
N ALA A 168 -11.25 2.18 -17.86
CA ALA A 168 -11.12 0.77 -17.50
C ALA A 168 -10.30 -0.02 -18.54
N GLY A 169 -9.24 -0.69 -18.08
CA GLY A 169 -8.36 -1.49 -18.93
C GLY A 169 -7.41 -0.68 -19.84
N GLN A 170 -7.53 0.65 -19.90
CA GLN A 170 -6.65 1.47 -20.73
C GLN A 170 -5.35 1.80 -19.97
N ARG A 171 -4.21 1.55 -20.63
CA ARG A 171 -2.88 1.97 -20.14
C ARG A 171 -2.69 3.46 -20.39
N VAL A 172 -2.12 4.14 -19.41
CA VAL A 172 -1.68 5.54 -19.49
C VAL A 172 -0.27 5.64 -18.94
N GLU A 173 0.51 6.58 -19.45
CA GLU A 173 1.78 6.98 -18.85
C GLU A 173 1.52 7.51 -17.43
N ASP A 174 2.55 7.54 -16.61
CA ASP A 174 2.47 7.89 -15.19
C ASP A 174 1.49 9.05 -14.89
N PRO A 175 0.38 8.78 -14.18
CA PRO A 175 -0.59 9.83 -13.84
C PRO A 175 -0.31 10.54 -12.50
N TYR A 176 0.79 10.20 -11.80
CA TYR A 176 1.03 10.64 -10.43
C TYR A 176 2.31 11.45 -10.23
N PHE A 177 3.36 11.21 -11.02
CA PHE A 177 4.69 11.75 -10.76
C PHE A 177 5.26 12.55 -11.94
N GLY A 178 4.41 13.12 -12.79
CA GLY A 178 4.82 13.97 -13.91
C GLY A 178 5.61 13.25 -15.00
N GLY A 179 5.36 11.95 -15.21
CA GLY A 179 6.07 11.10 -16.17
C GLY A 179 7.29 10.38 -15.59
N GLU A 180 7.63 10.60 -14.32
CA GLU A 180 8.77 9.93 -13.66
C GLU A 180 8.38 8.58 -13.03
N GLY A 181 7.08 8.28 -12.93
CA GLY A 181 6.55 7.05 -12.39
C GLY A 181 6.29 5.97 -13.44
N PRO A 182 5.89 4.77 -13.04
CA PRO A 182 5.50 3.72 -13.98
C PRO A 182 4.09 3.94 -14.49
N ASP A 183 3.80 3.42 -15.68
CA ASP A 183 2.47 3.40 -16.27
C ASP A 183 1.42 2.85 -15.30
N ARG A 184 0.17 3.27 -15.49
CA ARG A 184 -1.00 2.69 -14.84
C ARG A 184 -1.99 2.16 -15.87
N VAL A 185 -2.82 1.22 -15.44
CA VAL A 185 -3.96 0.75 -16.22
C VAL A 185 -5.23 1.07 -15.44
N GLY A 186 -6.24 1.65 -16.10
CA GLY A 186 -7.49 2.01 -15.43
C GLY A 186 -8.18 0.81 -14.79
N CYS A 187 -8.68 0.99 -13.57
CA CYS A 187 -9.32 -0.08 -12.80
C CYS A 187 -10.54 -0.66 -13.53
N THR A 188 -10.62 -1.99 -13.61
CA THR A 188 -11.75 -2.72 -14.20
C THR A 188 -12.80 -3.16 -13.18
N HIS A 189 -12.69 -2.73 -11.94
CA HIS A 189 -13.57 -3.08 -10.83
C HIS A 189 -13.71 -4.60 -10.59
N CYS A 190 -12.63 -5.36 -10.81
CA CYS A 190 -12.63 -6.83 -10.72
C CYS A 190 -12.67 -7.38 -9.29
N GLY A 191 -12.59 -6.56 -8.25
CA GLY A 191 -12.64 -6.98 -6.84
C GLY A 191 -11.40 -7.74 -6.31
N SER A 192 -10.37 -7.94 -7.13
CA SER A 192 -9.22 -8.81 -6.80
C SER A 192 -8.09 -8.11 -6.02
N CYS A 193 -8.35 -6.97 -5.37
CA CYS A 193 -7.30 -6.15 -4.76
C CYS A 193 -6.47 -6.88 -3.70
N MET A 194 -7.10 -7.72 -2.87
CA MET A 194 -6.40 -8.49 -1.81
C MET A 194 -5.65 -9.72 -2.35
N VAL A 195 -5.88 -10.10 -3.60
CA VAL A 195 -5.17 -11.20 -4.27
C VAL A 195 -4.00 -10.70 -5.11
N GLY A 196 -3.78 -9.39 -5.09
CA GLY A 196 -2.84 -8.69 -5.97
C GLY A 196 -3.51 -8.13 -7.22
N CYS A 197 -3.09 -6.95 -7.65
CA CYS A 197 -3.69 -6.27 -8.80
C CYS A 197 -3.02 -6.66 -10.11
N ARG A 198 -3.53 -7.67 -10.81
CA ARG A 198 -3.01 -8.10 -12.11
C ARG A 198 -3.33 -7.13 -13.26
N ILE A 199 -4.22 -6.18 -13.03
CA ILE A 199 -4.53 -5.10 -13.99
C ILE A 199 -3.46 -4.02 -13.98
N GLY A 200 -2.88 -3.72 -12.81
CA GLY A 200 -1.90 -2.65 -12.65
C GLY A 200 -2.52 -1.29 -12.31
N ALA A 201 -3.74 -1.31 -11.76
CA ALA A 201 -4.44 -0.10 -11.30
C ALA A 201 -4.12 0.27 -9.84
N LYS A 202 -3.85 -0.73 -8.98
CA LYS A 202 -3.57 -0.53 -7.56
C LYS A 202 -2.19 0.07 -7.35
N ASN A 203 -2.10 1.08 -6.50
CA ASN A 203 -0.85 1.73 -6.11
C ASN A 203 -0.16 0.92 -5.00
N THR A 204 0.68 -0.02 -5.40
CA THR A 204 1.59 -0.76 -4.53
C THR A 204 2.91 -0.02 -4.38
N LEU A 205 3.68 -0.31 -3.32
CA LEU A 205 4.90 0.45 -3.00
C LEU A 205 6.02 0.28 -4.03
N ASP A 206 6.04 -0.83 -4.76
CA ASP A 206 6.93 -1.05 -5.92
C ASP A 206 6.61 -0.12 -7.10
N ARG A 207 5.43 0.52 -7.11
CA ARG A 207 5.00 1.46 -8.16
C ARG A 207 5.08 2.92 -7.75
N ASN A 208 5.50 3.22 -6.53
CA ASN A 208 5.65 4.58 -6.03
C ASN A 208 6.98 4.78 -5.28
N TYR A 209 7.04 4.56 -3.96
CA TYR A 209 8.25 4.81 -3.17
C TYR A 209 9.47 4.02 -3.67
N LEU A 210 9.34 2.70 -3.87
CA LEU A 210 10.43 1.86 -4.31
C LEU A 210 10.80 2.12 -5.79
N TYR A 211 9.80 2.35 -6.65
CA TYR A 211 10.07 2.71 -8.04
C TYR A 211 10.92 3.98 -8.14
N ARG A 212 10.55 5.03 -7.39
CA ARG A 212 11.29 6.28 -7.37
C ARG A 212 12.69 6.10 -6.78
N LEU A 213 12.81 5.27 -5.75
CA LEU A 213 14.10 4.91 -5.17
C LEU A 213 15.02 4.29 -6.24
N LEU A 214 14.57 3.26 -6.94
CA LEU A 214 15.35 2.56 -7.96
C LEU A 214 15.68 3.47 -9.16
N LYS A 215 14.69 4.17 -9.70
CA LYS A 215 14.87 5.02 -10.89
C LYS A 215 15.78 6.23 -10.62
N LYS A 216 15.64 6.87 -9.47
CA LYS A 216 16.35 8.12 -9.16
C LYS A 216 17.78 7.89 -8.68
N HIS A 217 18.07 6.75 -8.08
CA HIS A 217 19.31 6.46 -7.41
C HIS A 217 20.09 5.27 -7.97
N GLY A 218 19.61 4.66 -9.07
CA GLY A 218 20.36 3.65 -9.82
C GLY A 218 20.66 2.37 -9.02
N PHE A 219 19.73 1.90 -8.20
CA PHE A 219 19.88 0.63 -7.49
C PHE A 219 19.64 -0.54 -8.45
N ASP A 220 20.53 -1.54 -8.38
CA ASP A 220 20.31 -2.84 -8.99
C ASP A 220 19.39 -3.71 -8.10
N ASP A 221 18.56 -4.55 -8.73
CA ASP A 221 17.69 -5.52 -8.06
C ASP A 221 18.46 -6.76 -7.60
#